data_dc5f1d47a7f52706bedddb492b9fefff
#
_entry.id   dc5f1d47a7f52706bedddb492b9fefff
#
_cell.length_a   1.000
_cell.length_b   1.000
_cell.length_c   1.000
_cell.angle_alpha   90.00
_cell.angle_beta   90.00
_cell.angle_gamma   90.00
#
_symmetry.space_group_name_H-M   'P 1'
#
loop_
_entity.id
_entity.type
_entity.pdbx_description
1 polymer ?
#
loop_
_entity_poly.entity_id
_entity_poly.type
_entity_poly.pdbx_seq_one_letter_code
_entity_poly.pdbx_strand_id
1 'polypeptide(L)'
;MTLVIDIEKTGKHMKELCRQNGITVTDIQKALFLKCPQSVYRWFNGETLPTVDHFIVLAYMMNLPVEELIVLKEDTDSEEHIAGIIRWTAEKAVSSDWLRKSYWEALGILILNRD
;
A
#
# COMPACT_ATOMS: atom_id res chain seq x y z
N MET A 1 -6.62 16.46 9.86
CA MET A 1 -6.60 15.00 9.72
C MET A 1 -5.17 14.53 9.54
N THR A 2 -4.74 13.61 10.38
CA THR A 2 -3.37 13.10 10.33
C THR A 2 -3.26 12.03 9.24
N LEU A 3 -2.29 12.18 8.33
CA LEU A 3 -2.03 11.15 7.33
C LEU A 3 -1.35 9.96 8.00
N VAL A 4 -1.80 8.75 7.65
CA VAL A 4 -1.26 7.51 8.18
C VAL A 4 0.06 7.14 7.50
N ILE A 5 0.20 7.46 6.21
CA ILE A 5 1.38 7.14 5.41
C ILE A 5 2.44 8.22 5.59
N ASP A 6 3.67 7.81 5.87
CA ASP A 6 4.83 8.69 5.89
C ASP A 6 5.34 8.84 4.46
N ILE A 7 5.06 9.97 3.83
CA ILE A 7 5.36 10.20 2.42
C ILE A 7 6.87 10.19 2.17
N GLU A 8 7.65 10.83 3.05
CA GLU A 8 9.10 10.89 2.89
C GLU A 8 9.76 9.53 3.04
N LYS A 9 9.39 8.79 4.10
CA LYS A 9 9.95 7.46 4.33
C LYS A 9 9.51 6.48 3.25
N THR A 10 8.27 6.59 2.80
CA THR A 10 7.77 5.76 1.70
C THR A 10 8.56 6.01 0.42
N GLY A 11 8.82 7.27 0.10
CA GLY A 11 9.61 7.63 -1.08
C GLY A 11 11.02 7.05 -1.03
N LYS A 12 11.70 7.20 0.10
CA LYS A 12 13.05 6.63 0.31
C LYS A 12 13.03 5.11 0.23
N HIS A 13 12.02 4.50 0.82
CA HIS A 13 11.89 3.04 0.82
C HIS A 13 11.67 2.49 -0.60
N MET A 14 10.79 3.12 -1.38
CA MET A 14 10.56 2.74 -2.76
C MET A 14 11.83 2.88 -3.60
N LYS A 15 12.56 3.97 -3.40
CA LYS A 15 13.82 4.20 -4.10
C LYS A 15 14.83 3.09 -3.80
N GLU A 16 14.96 2.72 -2.53
CA GLU A 16 15.88 1.65 -2.11
C GLU A 16 15.46 0.29 -2.66
N LEU A 17 14.16 -0.01 -2.64
CA LEU A 17 13.64 -1.25 -3.21
C LEU A 17 13.92 -1.33 -4.71
N CYS A 18 13.75 -0.23 -5.44
CA CYS A 18 14.07 -0.17 -6.85
C CYS A 18 15.57 -0.43 -7.09
N ARG A 19 16.41 0.19 -6.28
CA ARG A 19 17.86 -0.01 -6.36
C ARG A 19 18.22 -1.49 -6.14
N GLN A 20 17.64 -2.10 -5.12
CA GLN A 20 17.90 -3.51 -4.79
C GLN A 20 17.45 -4.45 -5.90
N ASN A 21 16.39 -4.11 -6.61
CA ASN A 21 15.83 -4.93 -7.69
C ASN A 21 16.33 -4.55 -9.08
N GLY A 22 17.26 -3.60 -9.17
CA GLY A 22 17.80 -3.16 -10.46
C GLY A 22 16.79 -2.44 -11.34
N ILE A 23 15.79 -1.81 -10.74
CA ILE A 23 14.73 -1.08 -11.46
C ILE A 23 15.15 0.39 -11.53
N THR A 24 15.24 0.93 -12.75
CA THR A 24 15.61 2.33 -12.96
C THR A 24 14.36 3.20 -13.10
N VAL A 25 14.56 4.52 -12.99
CA VAL A 25 13.47 5.48 -13.23
C VAL A 25 12.91 5.32 -14.65
N THR A 26 13.78 5.05 -15.63
CA THR A 26 13.36 4.80 -17.00
C THR A 26 12.47 3.58 -17.11
N ASP A 27 12.78 2.51 -16.39
CA ASP A 27 11.95 1.31 -16.37
C ASP A 27 10.55 1.61 -15.83
N ILE A 28 10.47 2.39 -14.76
CA ILE A 28 9.19 2.79 -14.16
C ILE A 28 8.41 3.67 -15.14
N GLN A 29 9.09 4.64 -15.75
CA GLN A 29 8.47 5.53 -16.72
C GLN A 29 7.81 4.75 -17.85
N LYS A 30 8.52 3.76 -18.39
CA LYS A 30 7.99 2.91 -19.46
C LYS A 30 6.84 2.04 -19.00
N ALA A 31 6.96 1.41 -17.83
CA ALA A 31 5.95 0.51 -17.30
C ALA A 31 4.63 1.24 -17.01
N LEU A 32 4.70 2.48 -16.55
CA LEU A 32 3.54 3.29 -16.19
C LEU A 32 3.06 4.20 -17.32
N PHE A 33 3.69 4.15 -18.49
CA PHE A 33 3.36 5.00 -19.64
C PHE A 33 3.41 6.49 -19.31
N LEU A 34 4.37 6.90 -18.49
CA LEU A 34 4.55 8.29 -18.10
C LEU A 34 5.27 9.06 -19.21
N LYS A 35 4.80 10.27 -19.49
CA LYS A 35 5.41 11.14 -20.51
C LYS A 35 6.80 11.62 -20.11
N CYS A 36 7.02 11.78 -18.81
CA CYS A 36 8.29 12.27 -18.28
C CYS A 36 8.57 11.63 -16.93
N PRO A 37 9.85 11.64 -16.48
CA PRO A 37 10.22 10.98 -15.22
C PRO A 37 9.96 11.81 -13.95
N GLN A 38 9.48 13.05 -14.08
CA GLN A 38 9.32 13.94 -12.94
C GLN A 38 8.43 13.37 -11.85
N SER A 39 7.35 12.67 -12.21
CA SER A 39 6.46 12.06 -11.23
C SER A 39 7.21 11.07 -10.34
N VAL A 40 8.08 10.24 -10.94
CA VAL A 40 8.86 9.24 -10.20
C VAL A 40 9.82 9.93 -9.22
N TYR A 41 10.49 10.96 -9.67
CA TYR A 41 11.39 11.73 -8.81
C TYR A 41 10.65 12.37 -7.64
N ARG A 42 9.44 12.87 -7.87
CA ARG A 42 8.61 13.44 -6.80
C ARG A 42 8.25 12.39 -5.75
N TRP A 43 7.92 11.17 -6.19
CA TRP A 43 7.64 10.08 -5.26
C TRP A 43 8.86 9.76 -4.41
N PHE A 44 10.02 9.61 -5.05
CA PHE A 44 11.27 9.29 -4.35
C PHE A 44 11.72 10.41 -3.40
N ASN A 45 11.42 11.66 -3.75
CA ASN A 45 11.78 12.80 -2.91
C ASN A 45 10.77 13.05 -1.77
N GLY A 46 9.69 12.30 -1.72
CA GLY A 46 8.69 12.44 -0.67
C GLY A 46 7.77 13.64 -0.85
N GLU A 47 7.64 14.16 -2.06
CA GLU A 47 6.75 15.28 -2.35
C GLU A 47 5.31 14.84 -2.56
N THR A 48 5.12 13.71 -3.26
CA THR A 48 3.80 13.16 -3.55
C THR A 48 3.85 11.64 -3.47
N LEU A 49 2.69 11.00 -3.41
CA LEU A 49 2.55 9.55 -3.49
C LEU A 49 2.08 9.16 -4.87
N PRO A 50 2.48 7.96 -5.35
CA PRO A 50 1.86 7.40 -6.54
C PRO A 50 0.37 7.18 -6.33
N THR A 51 -0.39 7.13 -7.42
CA THR A 51 -1.78 6.69 -7.36
C THR A 51 -1.83 5.21 -6.99
N VAL A 52 -3.00 4.72 -6.60
CA VAL A 52 -3.17 3.29 -6.25
C VAL A 52 -2.76 2.40 -7.43
N ASP A 53 -3.15 2.77 -8.64
CA ASP A 53 -2.79 2.01 -9.84
C ASP A 53 -1.28 1.93 -10.01
N HIS A 54 -0.59 3.03 -9.83
CA HIS A 54 0.88 3.07 -9.95
C HIS A 54 1.55 2.25 -8.86
N PHE A 55 1.04 2.28 -7.63
CA PHE A 55 1.54 1.43 -6.54
C PHE A 55 1.44 -0.04 -6.89
N ILE A 56 0.31 -0.46 -7.46
CA ILE A 56 0.08 -1.85 -7.84
C ILE A 56 1.09 -2.29 -8.91
N VAL A 57 1.32 -1.48 -9.94
CA VAL A 57 2.29 -1.80 -10.98
C VAL A 57 3.70 -1.87 -10.41
N LEU A 58 4.09 -0.92 -9.55
CA LEU A 58 5.40 -0.94 -8.90
C LEU A 58 5.59 -2.21 -8.06
N ALA A 59 4.56 -2.61 -7.32
CA ALA A 59 4.61 -3.84 -6.53
C ALA A 59 4.82 -5.07 -7.41
N TYR A 60 4.13 -5.15 -8.54
CA TYR A 60 4.33 -6.24 -9.50
C TYR A 60 5.75 -6.25 -10.06
N MET A 61 6.30 -5.07 -10.39
CA MET A 61 7.67 -4.97 -10.90
C MET A 61 8.70 -5.50 -9.89
N MET A 62 8.44 -5.32 -8.62
CA MET A 62 9.33 -5.75 -7.54
C MET A 62 8.98 -7.13 -7.00
N ASN A 63 7.88 -7.72 -7.46
CA ASN A 63 7.35 -9.00 -6.97
C ASN A 63 7.10 -8.97 -5.44
N LEU A 64 6.53 -7.87 -4.97
CA LEU A 64 6.22 -7.65 -3.56
C LEU A 64 4.74 -7.28 -3.39
N PRO A 65 4.16 -7.53 -2.22
CA PRO A 65 2.84 -6.99 -1.91
C PRO A 65 2.89 -5.46 -1.84
N VAL A 66 1.78 -4.80 -2.14
CA VAL A 66 1.71 -3.33 -2.12
C VAL A 66 2.09 -2.77 -0.74
N GLU A 67 1.71 -3.46 0.33
CA GLU A 67 1.99 -3.04 1.70
C GLU A 67 3.49 -2.90 1.99
N GLU A 68 4.32 -3.67 1.29
CA GLU A 68 5.78 -3.61 1.47
C GLU A 68 6.40 -2.33 0.91
N LEU A 69 5.66 -1.62 0.05
CA LEU A 69 6.13 -0.36 -0.52
C LEU A 69 5.84 0.84 0.38
N ILE A 70 4.92 0.70 1.30
CA ILE A 70 4.36 1.80 2.08
C ILE A 70 4.95 1.78 3.48
N VAL A 71 5.41 2.94 3.95
CA VAL A 71 5.89 3.14 5.31
C VAL A 71 4.87 3.99 6.06
N LEU A 72 4.39 3.48 7.17
CA LEU A 72 3.43 4.18 8.01
C LEU A 72 4.18 5.05 9.02
N LYS A 73 3.52 6.10 9.48
CA LYS A 73 4.07 6.95 10.53
C LYS A 73 4.18 6.15 11.82
N GLU A 74 5.31 6.33 12.51
CA GLU A 74 5.61 5.60 13.74
C GLU A 74 5.11 6.32 14.99
N ASP A 75 4.32 7.36 14.85
CA ASP A 75 3.81 8.08 16.00
C ASP A 75 2.66 7.32 16.67
N THR A 76 2.49 7.55 17.97
CA THR A 76 1.46 6.90 18.79
C THR A 76 0.05 7.21 18.25
N ASP A 77 -0.15 8.40 17.74
CA ASP A 77 -1.44 8.83 17.20
C ASP A 77 -1.83 8.01 15.99
N SER A 78 -0.87 7.69 15.11
CA SER A 78 -1.12 6.86 13.92
C SER A 78 -1.51 5.45 14.30
N GLU A 79 -0.83 4.86 15.27
CA GLU A 79 -1.14 3.50 15.76
C GLU A 79 -2.54 3.46 16.37
N GLU A 80 -2.88 4.44 17.21
CA GLU A 80 -4.19 4.54 17.83
C GLU A 80 -5.28 4.72 16.76
N HIS A 81 -5.00 5.53 15.75
CA HIS A 81 -5.95 5.76 14.66
C HIS A 81 -6.22 4.48 13.88
N ILE A 82 -5.18 3.73 13.52
CA ILE A 82 -5.30 2.46 12.81
C ILE A 82 -6.04 1.44 13.67
N ALA A 83 -5.69 1.33 14.94
CA ALA A 83 -6.38 0.43 15.87
C ALA A 83 -7.86 0.79 16.00
N GLY A 84 -8.18 2.08 16.01
CA GLY A 84 -9.55 2.55 16.03
C GLY A 84 -10.33 2.16 14.79
N ILE A 85 -9.72 2.28 13.61
CA ILE A 85 -10.34 1.88 12.34
C ILE A 85 -10.61 0.38 12.32
N ILE A 86 -9.63 -0.42 12.73
CA ILE A 86 -9.78 -1.88 12.77
C ILE A 86 -10.90 -2.28 13.72
N ARG A 87 -10.96 -1.67 14.91
CA ARG A 87 -12.00 -1.93 15.88
C ARG A 87 -13.38 -1.54 15.35
N TRP A 88 -13.48 -0.36 14.75
CA TRP A 88 -14.72 0.11 14.15
C TRP A 88 -15.20 -0.84 13.05
N THR A 89 -14.28 -1.27 12.17
CA THR A 89 -14.60 -2.20 11.08
C THR A 89 -15.12 -3.54 11.64
N ALA A 90 -14.44 -4.06 12.66
CA ALA A 90 -14.86 -5.31 13.30
C ALA A 90 -16.25 -5.21 13.94
N GLU A 91 -16.53 -4.11 14.62
CA GLU A 91 -17.86 -3.85 15.21
C GLU A 91 -18.95 -3.77 14.15
N LYS A 92 -18.66 -3.09 13.04
CA LYS A 92 -19.61 -2.99 11.93
C LYS A 92 -19.83 -4.33 11.24
N ALA A 93 -18.78 -5.11 11.08
CA ALA A 93 -18.89 -6.45 10.49
C ALA A 93 -19.77 -7.36 11.33
N VAL A 94 -19.70 -7.26 12.65
CA VAL A 94 -20.54 -8.04 13.56
C VAL A 94 -22.00 -7.57 13.51
N SER A 95 -22.24 -6.27 13.39
CA SER A 95 -23.58 -5.69 13.39
C SER A 95 -24.28 -5.72 12.03
N SER A 96 -23.55 -5.97 10.95
CA SER A 96 -24.09 -5.98 9.59
C SER A 96 -24.07 -7.40 9.01
N ASP A 97 -25.24 -7.96 8.75
CA ASP A 97 -25.36 -9.34 8.24
C ASP A 97 -24.62 -9.53 6.92
N TRP A 98 -24.67 -8.55 6.03
CA TRP A 98 -24.00 -8.66 4.76
C TRP A 98 -22.48 -8.64 4.87
N LEU A 99 -21.92 -7.74 5.69
CA LEU A 99 -20.47 -7.70 5.94
C LEU A 99 -20.00 -8.95 6.64
N ARG A 100 -20.76 -9.41 7.62
CA ARG A 100 -20.48 -10.64 8.35
C ARG A 100 -20.46 -11.83 7.41
N LYS A 101 -21.44 -11.93 6.54
CA LYS A 101 -21.55 -13.00 5.56
C LYS A 101 -20.34 -12.99 4.61
N SER A 102 -20.01 -11.82 4.05
CA SER A 102 -18.90 -11.67 3.13
C SER A 102 -17.56 -12.03 3.78
N TYR A 103 -17.38 -11.62 5.02
CA TYR A 103 -16.16 -11.91 5.77
C TYR A 103 -16.00 -13.42 6.01
N TRP A 104 -17.06 -14.08 6.48
CA TRP A 104 -17.02 -15.50 6.75
C TRP A 104 -16.90 -16.34 5.49
N GLU A 105 -17.51 -15.93 4.40
CA GLU A 105 -17.36 -16.57 3.10
C GLU A 105 -15.91 -16.51 2.63
N ALA A 106 -15.27 -15.35 2.75
CA ALA A 106 -13.86 -15.19 2.38
C ALA A 106 -12.95 -16.08 3.22
N LEU A 107 -13.20 -16.16 4.54
CA LEU A 107 -12.45 -17.03 5.43
C LEU A 107 -12.69 -18.51 5.09
N GLY A 108 -13.92 -18.89 4.78
CA GLY A 108 -14.28 -20.25 4.36
C GLY A 108 -13.54 -20.67 3.12
N ILE A 109 -13.46 -19.80 2.12
CA ILE A 109 -12.71 -20.07 0.89
C ILE A 109 -11.22 -20.26 1.20
N LEU A 110 -10.64 -19.43 2.06
CA LEU A 110 -9.24 -19.56 2.46
C LEU A 110 -8.96 -20.87 3.17
N ILE A 111 -9.86 -21.30 4.06
CA ILE A 111 -9.72 -22.55 4.81
C ILE A 111 -9.86 -23.74 3.87
N LEU A 112 -10.84 -23.73 2.98
CA LEU A 112 -11.08 -24.81 2.03
C LEU A 112 -9.94 -24.95 1.02
N ASN A 113 -9.33 -23.86 0.61
CA ASN A 113 -8.21 -23.89 -0.34
C ASN A 113 -6.89 -24.34 0.28
N ARG A 114 -6.85 -24.55 1.59
CA ARG A 114 -5.67 -25.08 2.27
C ARG A 114 -5.55 -26.61 2.15
N ASP A 115 -6.64 -27.25 1.90
CA ASP A 115 -6.68 -28.69 1.72
C ASP A 115 -6.48 -29.04 0.24
#